data_d27ec286f0e553591cb6fc03ad6038ec
#
_entry.id   d27ec286f0e553591cb6fc03ad6038ec
#
_cell.length_a   1.000
_cell.length_b   1.000
_cell.length_c   1.000
_cell.angle_alpha   90.00
_cell.angle_beta   90.00
_cell.angle_gamma   90.00
#
_symmetry.space_group_name_H-M   'P 1'
#
loop_
_entity.id
_entity.type
_entity.pdbx_description
1 polymer ?
#
loop_
_entity_poly.entity_id
_entity_poly.type
_entity_poly.pdbx_seq_one_letter_code
_entity_poly.pdbx_strand_id
1 'polypeptide(L)'
;MSAPHEFKIGDVVLAKIKGFPSWPGIIMDDENVPRAVLEERPSGKSSLHTIRFFPAADYHWASARDLKLLTNEDIDTFLEGSTRKSGDLLKAYKLAKDPHKWNAEQNRIVKEANDWLEEHGDEEEEEEEEEE
;
A
#
# COMPACT_ATOMS: atom_id res chain seq x y z
N MET A 1 -25.57 9.15 -15.35
CA MET A 1 -24.49 8.21 -15.11
C MET A 1 -23.35 8.89 -14.39
N SER A 2 -22.96 8.33 -13.28
CA SER A 2 -21.89 8.93 -12.50
C SER A 2 -20.53 8.64 -13.14
N ALA A 3 -19.63 9.61 -13.06
CA ALA A 3 -18.26 9.40 -13.48
C ALA A 3 -17.59 8.37 -12.56
N PRO A 4 -16.56 7.65 -13.04
CA PRO A 4 -15.81 6.76 -12.16
C PRO A 4 -15.24 7.57 -11.01
N HIS A 5 -15.20 6.99 -9.85
CA HIS A 5 -14.63 7.66 -8.70
C HIS A 5 -13.14 7.92 -8.94
N GLU A 6 -12.72 9.13 -8.63
CA GLU A 6 -11.33 9.51 -8.72
C GLU A 6 -10.67 9.28 -7.36
N PHE A 7 -9.76 8.31 -7.33
CA PHE A 7 -9.04 8.00 -6.09
C PHE A 7 -7.87 8.95 -5.89
N LYS A 8 -7.65 9.32 -4.65
CA LYS A 8 -6.60 10.26 -4.28
C LYS A 8 -5.62 9.65 -3.29
N ILE A 9 -4.41 10.16 -3.28
CA ILE A 9 -3.42 9.77 -2.29
C ILE A 9 -4.01 9.97 -0.90
N GLY A 10 -3.89 8.95 -0.06
CA GLY A 10 -4.45 8.96 1.28
C GLY A 10 -5.83 8.33 1.40
N ASP A 11 -6.49 8.03 0.28
CA ASP A 11 -7.78 7.35 0.34
C ASP A 11 -7.62 5.92 0.83
N VAL A 12 -8.48 5.51 1.75
CA VAL A 12 -8.54 4.12 2.21
C VAL A 12 -9.46 3.37 1.27
N VAL A 13 -8.96 2.28 0.73
CA VAL A 13 -9.66 1.52 -0.31
C VAL A 13 -9.70 0.03 -0.01
N LEU A 14 -10.64 -0.65 -0.65
CA LEU A 14 -10.68 -2.09 -0.71
C LEU A 14 -10.25 -2.46 -2.12
N ALA A 15 -9.18 -3.20 -2.25
CA ALA A 15 -8.63 -3.57 -3.54
C ALA A 15 -8.91 -5.03 -3.87
N LYS A 16 -9.40 -5.25 -5.08
CA LYS A 16 -9.67 -6.59 -5.57
C LYS A 16 -8.39 -7.16 -6.17
N ILE A 17 -7.96 -8.30 -5.65
CA ILE A 17 -6.76 -8.97 -6.13
C ILE A 17 -7.15 -10.36 -6.61
N LYS A 18 -6.76 -10.69 -7.83
CA LYS A 18 -7.07 -11.99 -8.42
C LYS A 18 -6.52 -13.11 -7.54
N GLY A 19 -7.39 -14.05 -7.18
CA GLY A 19 -7.01 -15.19 -6.36
C GLY A 19 -7.01 -14.95 -4.86
N PHE A 20 -7.36 -13.74 -4.42
CA PHE A 20 -7.40 -13.37 -3.01
C PHE A 20 -8.68 -12.64 -2.68
N PRO A 21 -9.12 -12.65 -1.42
CA PRO A 21 -10.24 -11.79 -1.03
C PRO A 21 -9.83 -10.32 -1.19
N SER A 22 -10.82 -9.46 -1.40
CA SER A 22 -10.56 -8.03 -1.45
C SER A 22 -9.92 -7.59 -0.14
N TRP A 23 -8.93 -6.69 -0.23
CA TRP A 23 -8.09 -6.37 0.92
C TRP A 23 -7.99 -4.86 1.14
N PRO A 24 -8.06 -4.40 2.41
CA PRO A 24 -7.94 -2.98 2.72
C PRO A 24 -6.51 -2.46 2.55
N GLY A 25 -6.42 -1.25 2.01
CA GLY A 25 -5.15 -0.58 1.84
C GLY A 25 -5.34 0.92 1.72
N ILE A 26 -4.25 1.63 1.52
CA ILE A 26 -4.28 3.08 1.39
C ILE A 26 -3.51 3.47 0.12
N ILE A 27 -4.05 4.45 -0.59
CA ILE A 27 -3.41 4.93 -1.82
C ILE A 27 -2.20 5.77 -1.46
N MET A 28 -1.07 5.44 -2.07
CA MET A 28 0.22 6.04 -1.72
C MET A 28 0.75 6.96 -2.80
N ASP A 29 1.50 7.96 -2.35
CA ASP A 29 2.37 8.75 -3.19
C ASP A 29 3.64 7.92 -3.41
N ASP A 30 4.11 7.85 -4.63
CA ASP A 30 5.32 7.08 -4.96
C ASP A 30 6.54 7.55 -4.18
N GLU A 31 6.58 8.80 -3.75
CA GLU A 31 7.67 9.30 -2.90
C GLU A 31 7.78 8.55 -1.58
N ASN A 32 6.68 7.98 -1.12
CA ASN A 32 6.63 7.23 0.14
C ASN A 32 6.67 5.73 -0.05
N VAL A 33 7.15 5.28 -1.22
CA VAL A 33 7.26 3.86 -1.55
C VAL A 33 8.73 3.49 -1.68
N PRO A 34 9.14 2.30 -1.16
CA PRO A 34 10.54 1.89 -1.30
C PRO A 34 10.96 1.84 -2.76
N ARG A 35 12.17 2.28 -3.04
CA ARG A 35 12.69 2.30 -4.41
C ARG A 35 12.66 0.95 -5.08
N ALA A 36 13.00 -0.11 -4.35
CA ALA A 36 12.97 -1.46 -4.90
C ALA A 36 11.57 -1.86 -5.35
N VAL A 37 10.56 -1.41 -4.63
CA VAL A 37 9.16 -1.68 -4.99
C VAL A 37 8.79 -0.91 -6.25
N LEU A 38 9.19 0.35 -6.35
CA LEU A 38 8.88 1.17 -7.53
C LEU A 38 9.44 0.55 -8.81
N GLU A 39 10.57 -0.10 -8.71
CA GLU A 39 11.18 -0.77 -9.85
C GLU A 39 10.33 -1.92 -10.38
N GLU A 40 9.49 -2.47 -9.55
CA GLU A 40 8.60 -3.56 -9.93
C GLU A 40 7.28 -3.09 -10.52
N ARG A 41 7.04 -1.79 -10.55
CA ARG A 41 5.80 -1.24 -11.07
C ARG A 41 5.61 -1.65 -12.53
N PRO A 42 4.42 -2.18 -12.89
CA PRO A 42 4.16 -2.58 -14.27
C PRO A 42 4.31 -1.41 -15.22
N SER A 43 5.04 -1.61 -16.30
CA SER A 43 5.23 -0.58 -17.32
C SER A 43 4.11 -0.66 -18.36
N GLY A 44 3.91 0.44 -19.07
CA GLY A 44 2.93 0.49 -20.14
C GLY A 44 1.50 0.76 -19.67
N LYS A 45 1.28 0.91 -18.39
CA LYS A 45 -0.04 1.22 -17.85
C LYS A 45 0.05 2.52 -17.04
N SER A 46 -0.63 3.53 -17.53
CA SER A 46 -0.52 4.87 -16.97
C SER A 46 -1.53 5.20 -15.87
N SER A 47 -2.52 4.34 -15.66
CA SER A 47 -3.63 4.65 -14.75
C SER A 47 -3.65 3.79 -13.50
N LEU A 48 -2.50 3.29 -13.09
CA LEU A 48 -2.42 2.45 -11.90
C LEU A 48 -2.22 3.30 -10.65
N HIS A 49 -2.94 2.92 -9.60
CA HIS A 49 -2.75 3.51 -8.28
C HIS A 49 -1.85 2.60 -7.46
N THR A 50 -0.94 3.19 -6.71
CA THR A 50 -0.06 2.45 -5.81
C THR A 50 -0.76 2.30 -4.47
N ILE A 51 -0.82 1.07 -3.97
CA ILE A 51 -1.55 0.76 -2.75
C ILE A 51 -0.61 0.11 -1.73
N ARG A 52 -0.66 0.61 -0.51
CA ARG A 52 0.03 -0.01 0.63
C ARG A 52 -1.02 -0.76 1.43
N PHE A 53 -0.89 -2.08 1.51
CA PHE A 53 -1.87 -2.89 2.22
C PHE A 53 -1.65 -2.93 3.72
N PHE A 54 -2.74 -3.00 4.46
CA PHE A 54 -2.70 -3.23 5.90
C PHE A 54 -2.71 -4.75 6.14
N PRO A 55 -2.10 -5.28 7.19
CA PRO A 55 -1.20 -4.63 8.14
C PRO A 55 0.28 -4.77 7.79
N ALA A 56 0.61 -5.55 6.77
CA ALA A 56 1.99 -5.91 6.48
C ALA A 56 2.78 -4.87 5.69
N ALA A 57 2.10 -3.85 5.19
CA ALA A 57 2.70 -2.82 4.34
C ALA A 57 3.26 -3.38 3.02
N ASP A 58 2.56 -4.34 2.45
CA ASP A 58 2.85 -4.83 1.11
C ASP A 58 2.32 -3.83 0.09
N TYR A 59 2.85 -3.87 -1.12
CA TYR A 59 2.47 -2.95 -2.17
C TYR A 59 1.87 -3.65 -3.37
N HIS A 60 0.95 -2.95 -4.03
CA HIS A 60 0.31 -3.48 -5.24
C HIS A 60 -0.14 -2.30 -6.09
N TRP A 61 -0.32 -2.54 -7.39
CA TRP A 61 -0.80 -1.53 -8.31
C TRP A 61 -2.11 -2.01 -8.91
N ALA A 62 -3.11 -1.14 -8.89
CA ALA A 62 -4.43 -1.49 -9.38
C ALA A 62 -5.07 -0.32 -10.13
N SER A 63 -5.90 -0.66 -11.10
CA SER A 63 -6.69 0.34 -11.79
C SER A 63 -7.92 0.68 -10.96
N ALA A 64 -8.53 1.82 -11.26
CA ALA A 64 -9.69 2.30 -10.49
C ALA A 64 -10.83 1.28 -10.45
N ARG A 65 -11.02 0.50 -11.50
CA ARG A 65 -12.11 -0.48 -11.53
C ARG A 65 -11.95 -1.61 -10.51
N ASP A 66 -10.73 -1.84 -10.03
CA ASP A 66 -10.45 -2.87 -9.04
C ASP A 66 -10.41 -2.30 -7.62
N LEU A 67 -10.74 -1.03 -7.48
CA LEU A 67 -10.72 -0.33 -6.20
C LEU A 67 -12.09 0.18 -5.81
N LYS A 68 -12.34 0.20 -4.51
CA LYS A 68 -13.56 0.76 -3.94
C LYS A 68 -13.17 1.53 -2.70
N LEU A 69 -13.75 2.72 -2.51
CA LEU A 69 -13.53 3.43 -1.26
C LEU A 69 -14.05 2.59 -0.10
N LEU A 70 -13.26 2.51 0.95
CA LEU A 70 -13.64 1.78 2.15
C LEU A 70 -14.05 2.81 3.20
N THR A 71 -15.35 2.93 3.42
CA THR A 71 -15.89 3.91 4.37
C THR A 71 -15.84 3.37 5.79
N ASN A 72 -15.94 4.28 6.77
CA ASN A 72 -16.02 3.86 8.17
C ASN A 72 -17.21 2.95 8.40
N GLU A 73 -18.32 3.21 7.72
CA GLU A 73 -19.52 2.37 7.81
C GLU A 73 -19.22 0.95 7.32
N ASP A 74 -18.54 0.83 6.19
CA ASP A 74 -18.14 -0.48 5.65
C ASP A 74 -17.23 -1.22 6.63
N ILE A 75 -16.30 -0.51 7.22
CA ILE A 75 -15.36 -1.10 8.18
C ILE A 75 -16.11 -1.61 9.41
N ASP A 76 -17.00 -0.78 9.96
CA ASP A 76 -17.76 -1.15 11.14
C ASP A 76 -18.67 -2.37 10.84
N THR A 77 -19.28 -2.40 9.68
CA THR A 77 -20.10 -3.54 9.27
C THR A 77 -19.27 -4.82 9.23
N PHE A 78 -18.08 -4.74 8.67
CA PHE A 78 -17.20 -5.92 8.63
C PHE A 78 -16.79 -6.35 10.04
N LEU A 79 -16.41 -5.40 10.88
CA LEU A 79 -15.96 -5.72 12.24
C LEU A 79 -17.07 -6.31 13.10
N GLU A 80 -18.29 -5.81 12.94
CA GLU A 80 -19.44 -6.33 13.67
C GLU A 80 -19.76 -7.76 13.27
N GLY A 81 -19.58 -8.10 12.00
CA GLY A 81 -19.87 -9.43 11.49
C GLY A 81 -18.73 -10.41 11.58
N SER A 82 -17.62 -10.01 12.22
CA SER A 82 -16.38 -10.76 12.14
C SER A 82 -16.07 -11.67 13.33
N THR A 83 -17.08 -12.10 14.07
CA THR A 83 -16.87 -12.91 15.28
C THR A 83 -16.06 -14.18 15.03
N ARG A 84 -16.07 -14.68 13.81
CA ARG A 84 -15.30 -15.87 13.43
C ARG A 84 -14.08 -15.57 12.59
N LYS A 85 -13.88 -14.31 12.25
CA LYS A 85 -12.74 -13.93 11.42
C LYS A 85 -11.57 -13.55 12.29
N SER A 86 -10.39 -13.98 11.87
CA SER A 86 -9.18 -13.71 12.62
C SER A 86 -8.04 -13.48 11.63
N GLY A 87 -6.90 -13.16 12.16
CA GLY A 87 -5.71 -13.02 11.37
C GLY A 87 -5.56 -11.67 10.69
N ASP A 88 -4.87 -11.66 9.58
CA ASP A 88 -4.42 -10.42 8.96
C ASP A 88 -5.56 -9.57 8.38
N LEU A 89 -6.59 -10.22 7.86
CA LEU A 89 -7.71 -9.45 7.29
C LEU A 89 -8.43 -8.65 8.37
N LEU A 90 -8.63 -9.24 9.54
CA LEU A 90 -9.25 -8.53 10.65
C LEU A 90 -8.37 -7.36 11.10
N LYS A 91 -7.07 -7.60 11.22
CA LYS A 91 -6.11 -6.55 11.57
C LYS A 91 -6.14 -5.43 10.53
N ALA A 92 -6.24 -5.80 9.26
CA ALA A 92 -6.28 -4.82 8.17
C ALA A 92 -7.47 -3.88 8.30
N TYR A 93 -8.66 -4.43 8.59
CA TYR A 93 -9.85 -3.60 8.77
C TYR A 93 -9.75 -2.70 10.00
N LYS A 94 -9.15 -3.20 11.08
CA LYS A 94 -8.95 -2.39 12.28
C LYS A 94 -8.03 -1.21 12.00
N LEU A 95 -6.96 -1.44 11.26
CA LEU A 95 -6.04 -0.37 10.86
C LEU A 95 -6.70 0.61 9.89
N ALA A 96 -7.54 0.10 8.99
CA ALA A 96 -8.21 0.94 8.02
C ALA A 96 -9.12 1.98 8.68
N LYS A 97 -9.63 1.68 9.86
CA LYS A 97 -10.51 2.61 10.58
C LYS A 97 -9.78 3.87 11.02
N ASP A 98 -8.51 3.74 11.41
CA ASP A 98 -7.69 4.90 11.79
C ASP A 98 -6.24 4.62 11.37
N PRO A 99 -5.92 4.86 10.10
CA PRO A 99 -4.62 4.48 9.55
C PRO A 99 -3.52 5.50 9.74
N HIS A 100 -3.83 6.71 10.19
CA HIS A 100 -2.87 7.81 10.16
C HIS A 100 -1.57 7.54 10.87
N LYS A 101 -1.65 7.06 12.10
CA LYS A 101 -0.45 6.81 12.90
C LYS A 101 0.41 5.71 12.30
N TRP A 102 -0.23 4.61 11.93
CA TRP A 102 0.44 3.49 11.29
C TRP A 102 1.09 3.92 9.98
N ASN A 103 0.34 4.65 9.14
CA ASN A 103 0.83 5.04 7.83
C ASN A 103 1.97 6.06 7.93
N ALA A 104 1.89 6.99 8.88
CA ALA A 104 2.96 7.95 9.12
C ALA A 104 4.25 7.23 9.53
N GLU A 105 4.13 6.20 10.37
CA GLU A 105 5.28 5.41 10.77
C GLU A 105 5.89 4.66 9.59
N GLN A 106 5.06 4.09 8.72
CA GLN A 106 5.55 3.42 7.52
C GLN A 106 6.24 4.41 6.59
N ASN A 107 5.68 5.61 6.44
CA ASN A 107 6.31 6.64 5.62
C ASN A 107 7.69 7.03 6.15
N ARG A 108 7.82 7.13 7.48
CA ARG A 108 9.09 7.44 8.11
C ARG A 108 10.13 6.36 7.81
N ILE A 109 9.74 5.10 7.95
CA ILE A 109 10.62 3.96 7.69
C ILE A 109 11.08 3.96 6.23
N VAL A 110 10.14 4.18 5.32
CA VAL A 110 10.46 4.22 3.89
C VAL A 110 11.40 5.37 3.57
N LYS A 111 11.13 6.55 4.12
CA LYS A 111 11.98 7.71 3.88
C LYS A 111 13.41 7.45 4.35
N GLU A 112 13.57 6.90 5.53
CA GLU A 112 14.89 6.58 6.05
C GLU A 112 15.62 5.58 5.17
N ALA A 113 14.91 4.55 4.70
CA ALA A 113 15.50 3.54 3.83
C ALA A 113 15.89 4.13 2.48
N ASN A 114 15.04 4.95 1.89
CA ASN A 114 15.33 5.57 0.60
C ASN A 114 16.48 6.58 0.70
N ASP A 115 16.51 7.34 1.78
CA ASP A 115 17.60 8.30 2.02
C ASP A 115 18.93 7.56 2.20
N TRP A 116 18.89 6.45 2.93
CA TRP A 116 20.10 5.64 3.10
C TRP A 116 20.62 5.10 1.77
N LEU A 117 19.73 4.60 0.93
CA LEU A 117 20.11 4.09 -0.39
C LEU A 117 20.69 5.19 -1.26
N GLU A 118 20.15 6.38 -1.18
CA GLU A 118 20.65 7.51 -1.95
C GLU A 118 22.07 7.89 -1.53
N GLU A 119 22.35 7.83 -0.23
CA GLU A 119 23.66 8.15 0.30
C GLU A 119 24.70 7.05 0.10
N HIS A 120 24.26 5.79 0.10
CA HIS A 120 25.17 4.64 0.12
C HIS A 120 25.11 3.76 -1.13
N GLY A 121 24.33 4.14 -2.11
CA GLY A 121 24.18 3.34 -3.32
C GLY A 121 25.49 3.05 -4.02
N ASP A 122 26.30 4.08 -4.21
CA ASP A 122 27.59 3.94 -4.87
C ASP A 122 28.56 3.11 -4.04
N GLU A 123 28.49 3.24 -2.73
CA GLU A 123 29.33 2.47 -1.82
C GLU A 123 29.04 0.98 -1.88
N GLU A 124 27.79 0.61 -2.02
CA GLU A 124 27.40 -0.78 -2.15
C GLU A 124 27.96 -1.39 -3.43
N GLU A 125 27.92 -0.64 -4.51
CA GLU A 125 28.48 -1.10 -5.78
C GLU A 125 29.97 -1.30 -5.69
N GLU A 126 30.68 -0.41 -5.02
CA GLU A 126 32.11 -0.52 -4.80
C GLU A 126 32.47 -1.74 -3.95
N GLU A 127 31.69 -2.02 -2.93
CA GLU A 127 31.90 -3.19 -2.08
C GLU A 127 31.74 -4.48 -2.85
N GLU A 128 30.77 -4.56 -3.73
CA GLU A 128 30.54 -5.72 -4.56
C GLU A 128 31.73 -5.96 -5.49
N GLU A 129 32.30 -4.92 -6.04
CA GLU A 129 33.45 -5.01 -6.90
C GLU A 129 34.67 -5.50 -6.15
N GLU A 130 34.83 -5.07 -4.92
CA GLU A 130 35.95 -5.50 -4.08
C GLU A 130 35.92 -6.97 -3.71
N GLU A 131 34.73 -7.53 -3.60
CA GLU A 131 34.59 -8.93 -3.24
C GLU A 131 35.02 -9.88 -4.35
N GLU A 132 35.09 -9.42 -5.55
CA GLU A 132 35.54 -10.21 -6.68
C GLU A 132 37.04 -10.40 -6.64
#